data_9f22117d380b3f1c8da4eb7d4a2c2ac3
#
_entry.id   9f22117d380b3f1c8da4eb7d4a2c2ac3
#
_cell.length_a   1.000
_cell.length_b   1.000
_cell.length_c   1.000
_cell.angle_alpha   90.00
_cell.angle_beta   90.00
_cell.angle_gamma   90.00
#
_symmetry.space_group_name_H-M   'P 1'
#
loop_
_entity.id
_entity.type
_entity.pdbx_description
1 polymer ?
#
loop_
_entity_poly.entity_id
_entity_poly.type
_entity_poly.pdbx_seq_one_letter_code
_entity_poly.pdbx_strand_id
1 'polypeptide(L)'
;MKSLSFVLRRALAFCAAAIAFLVVWRNTIDAGPRWAFGLLFFIALAWVVAEAFSHVRRVRLITDSVDAASLENRHRRQIEIPFPAAEAFDLVDATIREMPRVKSVESARDSLQVRARLTRVDPYGSGMPLRMVGMGALEERNDLVRAVVTPGQGTASATLICEPEGGPWLDWFFVDHGTNLENAEAVTRAITRRVAERRKQEQENARQSEVEKELTVAKLNLLHAQVEPHFLYNTLASAQVLTRSDPARADLMLGHLITYLRNSLPRAEDSPSTLGEELDRARAYLGILRIRMGERLAVQVQVPDELRTVPLPPMMLQTLVENAIKHGLEPVTGGGNIWILAKA
;
A
#
# COMPACT_ATOMS: atom_id res chain seq x y z
N MET A 1 -36.84 16.40 20.69
CA MET A 1 -37.36 17.70 20.20
C MET A 1 -37.12 17.89 18.68
N LYS A 2 -35.92 17.62 18.13
CA LYS A 2 -35.59 17.87 16.69
C LYS A 2 -36.40 17.01 15.71
N SER A 3 -36.61 15.72 16.02
CA SER A 3 -37.44 14.81 15.19
C SER A 3 -38.92 15.22 15.16
N LEU A 4 -39.47 15.72 16.27
CA LEU A 4 -40.84 16.22 16.29
C LEU A 4 -41.00 17.50 15.45
N SER A 5 -40.02 18.42 15.50
CA SER A 5 -40.02 19.62 14.67
C SER A 5 -39.92 19.30 13.18
N PHE A 6 -39.19 18.26 12.80
CA PHE A 6 -39.11 17.76 11.43
C PHE A 6 -40.46 17.29 10.89
N VAL A 7 -41.15 16.41 11.67
CA VAL A 7 -42.47 15.90 11.32
C VAL A 7 -43.48 17.05 11.22
N LEU A 8 -43.47 17.96 12.20
CA LEU A 8 -44.39 19.13 12.23
C LEU A 8 -44.17 20.05 11.00
N ARG A 9 -42.90 20.33 10.66
CA ARG A 9 -42.56 21.16 9.49
C ARG A 9 -43.13 20.57 8.19
N ARG A 10 -43.03 19.25 8.01
CA ARG A 10 -43.58 18.58 6.82
C ARG A 10 -45.11 18.57 6.80
N ALA A 11 -45.73 18.27 7.92
CA ALA A 11 -47.17 18.35 8.04
C ALA A 11 -47.71 19.77 7.70
N LEU A 12 -47.04 20.81 8.21
CA LEU A 12 -47.38 22.21 7.89
C LEU A 12 -47.17 22.53 6.40
N ALA A 13 -46.06 22.09 5.79
CA ALA A 13 -45.82 22.32 4.37
C ALA A 13 -46.89 21.62 3.49
N PHE A 14 -47.28 20.38 3.84
CA PHE A 14 -48.37 19.69 3.18
C PHE A 14 -49.72 20.41 3.35
N CYS A 15 -50.06 20.86 4.57
CA CYS A 15 -51.27 21.59 4.81
C CYS A 15 -51.33 22.90 4.00
N ALA A 16 -50.21 23.67 3.94
CA ALA A 16 -50.11 24.87 3.14
C ALA A 16 -50.34 24.61 1.65
N ALA A 17 -49.71 23.58 1.10
CA ALA A 17 -49.88 23.17 -0.29
C ALA A 17 -51.33 22.74 -0.59
N ALA A 18 -51.93 21.96 0.32
CA ALA A 18 -53.30 21.50 0.19
C ALA A 18 -54.31 22.66 0.26
N ILE A 19 -54.09 23.66 1.15
CA ILE A 19 -54.91 24.87 1.20
C ILE A 19 -54.80 25.67 -0.10
N ALA A 20 -53.56 25.88 -0.60
CA ALA A 20 -53.35 26.56 -1.88
C ALA A 20 -54.08 25.85 -3.03
N PHE A 21 -53.96 24.50 -3.10
CA PHE A 21 -54.69 23.70 -4.07
C PHE A 21 -56.21 23.84 -3.96
N LEU A 22 -56.76 23.81 -2.74
CA LEU A 22 -58.19 23.96 -2.51
C LEU A 22 -58.72 25.37 -2.91
N VAL A 23 -57.92 26.43 -2.68
CA VAL A 23 -58.27 27.77 -3.12
C VAL A 23 -58.32 27.85 -4.64
N VAL A 24 -57.34 27.30 -5.35
CA VAL A 24 -57.32 27.25 -6.82
C VAL A 24 -58.49 26.42 -7.34
N TRP A 25 -58.69 25.24 -6.78
CA TRP A 25 -59.77 24.33 -7.15
C TRP A 25 -61.16 24.96 -7.02
N ARG A 26 -61.38 25.63 -5.88
CA ARG A 26 -62.66 26.33 -5.62
C ARG A 26 -62.94 27.40 -6.65
N ASN A 27 -61.91 28.07 -7.17
CA ASN A 27 -62.08 29.15 -8.14
C ASN A 27 -62.21 28.66 -9.60
N THR A 28 -61.80 27.37 -9.88
CA THR A 28 -61.73 26.88 -11.24
C THR A 28 -62.75 25.77 -11.56
N ILE A 29 -63.22 25.04 -10.52
CA ILE A 29 -64.07 23.83 -10.74
C ILE A 29 -65.25 23.83 -9.74
N ASP A 30 -66.45 23.92 -10.29
CA ASP A 30 -67.73 24.06 -9.50
C ASP A 30 -68.37 22.71 -9.10
N ALA A 31 -67.75 21.54 -9.41
CA ALA A 31 -68.38 20.25 -9.27
C ALA A 31 -67.55 19.26 -8.46
N GLY A 32 -68.11 18.72 -7.39
CA GLY A 32 -67.63 17.56 -6.67
C GLY A 32 -68.07 17.49 -5.19
N PRO A 33 -68.22 16.28 -4.60
CA PRO A 33 -68.65 16.11 -3.22
C PRO A 33 -67.55 16.61 -2.26
N ARG A 34 -67.80 17.73 -1.60
CA ARG A 34 -66.82 18.43 -0.68
C ARG A 34 -66.30 17.51 0.43
N TRP A 35 -67.08 16.56 0.92
CA TRP A 35 -66.67 15.61 1.95
C TRP A 35 -65.59 14.64 1.48
N ALA A 36 -65.58 14.24 0.18
CA ALA A 36 -64.54 13.34 -0.37
C ALA A 36 -63.18 13.98 -0.36
N PHE A 37 -63.08 15.31 -0.61
CA PHE A 37 -61.80 16.03 -0.51
C PHE A 37 -61.28 16.11 0.94
N GLY A 38 -62.20 16.29 1.93
CA GLY A 38 -61.82 16.26 3.34
C GLY A 38 -61.24 14.90 3.73
N LEU A 39 -61.88 13.81 3.31
CA LEU A 39 -61.42 12.47 3.57
C LEU A 39 -60.03 12.20 2.93
N LEU A 40 -59.85 12.55 1.66
CA LEU A 40 -58.60 12.39 0.94
C LEU A 40 -57.47 13.24 1.57
N PHE A 41 -57.78 14.44 2.01
CA PHE A 41 -56.82 15.29 2.73
C PHE A 41 -56.34 14.63 4.03
N PHE A 42 -57.24 14.11 4.86
CA PHE A 42 -56.83 13.44 6.10
C PHE A 42 -56.05 12.15 5.86
N ILE A 43 -56.40 11.37 4.83
CA ILE A 43 -55.66 10.17 4.44
C ILE A 43 -54.25 10.56 3.99
N ALA A 44 -54.12 11.59 3.13
CA ALA A 44 -52.84 12.04 2.64
C ALA A 44 -51.99 12.67 3.75
N LEU A 45 -52.57 13.43 4.68
CA LEU A 45 -51.86 13.97 5.83
C LEU A 45 -51.37 12.85 6.77
N ALA A 46 -52.23 11.87 7.07
CA ALA A 46 -51.82 10.70 7.86
C ALA A 46 -50.65 9.93 7.21
N TRP A 47 -50.69 9.80 5.89
CA TRP A 47 -49.60 9.16 5.12
C TRP A 47 -48.30 9.98 5.19
N VAL A 48 -48.34 11.31 5.00
CA VAL A 48 -47.15 12.19 5.12
C VAL A 48 -46.53 12.11 6.52
N VAL A 49 -47.37 12.07 7.55
CA VAL A 49 -46.91 11.94 8.94
C VAL A 49 -46.30 10.57 9.17
N ALA A 50 -46.93 9.49 8.70
CA ALA A 50 -46.38 8.13 8.82
C ALA A 50 -45.00 7.99 8.11
N GLU A 51 -44.87 8.54 6.89
CA GLU A 51 -43.62 8.60 6.12
C GLU A 51 -42.53 9.35 6.89
N ALA A 52 -42.84 10.51 7.47
CA ALA A 52 -41.91 11.29 8.26
C ALA A 52 -41.45 10.53 9.52
N PHE A 53 -42.33 9.81 10.20
CA PHE A 53 -41.97 8.95 11.33
C PHE A 53 -41.11 7.77 10.90
N SER A 54 -41.43 7.12 9.79
CA SER A 54 -40.66 6.03 9.21
C SER A 54 -39.23 6.48 8.89
N HIS A 55 -39.07 7.66 8.28
CA HIS A 55 -37.77 8.28 8.00
C HIS A 55 -36.96 8.49 9.30
N VAL A 56 -37.54 9.16 10.29
CA VAL A 56 -36.88 9.38 11.59
C VAL A 56 -36.44 8.07 12.25
N ARG A 57 -37.30 7.05 12.19
CA ARG A 57 -36.97 5.73 12.75
C ARG A 57 -35.77 5.09 12.06
N ARG A 58 -35.69 5.16 10.74
CA ARG A 58 -34.57 4.61 9.96
C ARG A 58 -33.29 5.37 10.18
N VAL A 59 -33.32 6.72 10.14
CA VAL A 59 -32.13 7.52 10.44
C VAL A 59 -31.55 7.18 11.81
N ARG A 60 -32.43 6.90 12.79
CA ARG A 60 -31.97 6.47 14.12
C ARG A 60 -31.28 5.11 14.14
N LEU A 61 -31.50 4.24 13.16
CA LEU A 61 -30.79 2.97 13.03
C LEU A 61 -29.43 3.11 12.34
N ILE A 62 -29.23 4.21 11.58
CA ILE A 62 -27.99 4.46 10.85
C ILE A 62 -27.00 5.25 11.70
N THR A 63 -27.51 6.18 12.54
CA THR A 63 -26.68 7.06 13.36
C THR A 63 -27.08 7.02 14.83
N ASP A 64 -26.11 7.07 15.74
CA ASP A 64 -26.33 7.08 17.19
C ASP A 64 -27.02 8.35 17.67
N SER A 65 -26.87 9.47 16.95
CA SER A 65 -27.47 10.76 17.27
C SER A 65 -28.29 11.31 16.11
N VAL A 66 -29.57 11.59 16.37
CA VAL A 66 -30.47 12.21 15.39
C VAL A 66 -30.42 13.72 15.57
N ASP A 67 -29.83 14.42 14.61
CA ASP A 67 -29.82 15.88 14.53
C ASP A 67 -30.59 16.39 13.31
N ALA A 68 -30.63 17.72 13.10
CA ALA A 68 -31.34 18.31 11.96
C ALA A 68 -30.66 17.91 10.63
N ALA A 69 -29.32 17.81 10.62
CA ALA A 69 -28.55 17.48 9.41
C ALA A 69 -28.72 16.00 9.02
N SER A 70 -28.84 15.08 10.01
CA SER A 70 -29.06 13.65 9.73
C SER A 70 -30.47 13.36 9.17
N LEU A 71 -31.44 14.26 9.39
CA LEU A 71 -32.81 14.15 8.87
C LEU A 71 -33.01 14.82 7.50
N GLU A 72 -31.99 15.45 6.94
CA GLU A 72 -32.04 15.99 5.59
C GLU A 72 -31.95 14.87 4.54
N ASN A 73 -32.46 15.12 3.33
CA ASN A 73 -32.34 14.19 2.22
C ASN A 73 -30.98 14.31 1.49
N ARG A 74 -30.18 15.33 1.85
CA ARG A 74 -28.91 15.66 1.19
C ARG A 74 -27.80 15.64 2.21
N HIS A 75 -26.78 14.82 1.95
CA HIS A 75 -25.66 14.64 2.87
C HIS A 75 -24.35 15.01 2.20
N ARG A 76 -23.58 15.85 2.88
CA ARG A 76 -22.23 16.22 2.48
C ARG A 76 -21.24 15.65 3.49
N ARG A 77 -20.18 14.98 2.99
CA ARG A 77 -19.04 14.51 3.78
C ARG A 77 -17.76 15.01 3.16
N GLN A 78 -16.79 15.32 4.00
CA GLN A 78 -15.44 15.65 3.57
C GLN A 78 -14.49 14.64 4.17
N ILE A 79 -13.62 14.09 3.34
CA ILE A 79 -12.68 13.02 3.69
C ILE A 79 -11.30 13.49 3.26
N GLU A 80 -10.35 13.50 4.18
CA GLU A 80 -8.95 13.74 3.86
C GLU A 80 -8.30 12.45 3.41
N ILE A 81 -7.66 12.51 2.25
CA ILE A 81 -6.96 11.38 1.62
C ILE A 81 -5.48 11.75 1.55
N PRO A 82 -4.60 10.99 2.23
CA PRO A 82 -3.17 11.31 2.32
C PRO A 82 -2.39 10.83 1.10
N PHE A 83 -2.94 11.10 -0.08
CA PHE A 83 -2.34 10.80 -1.38
C PHE A 83 -2.46 12.03 -2.29
N PRO A 84 -1.61 12.16 -3.31
CA PRO A 84 -1.76 13.18 -4.35
C PRO A 84 -3.13 13.12 -5.02
N ALA A 85 -3.61 14.27 -5.51
CA ALA A 85 -4.97 14.41 -6.02
C ALA A 85 -5.35 13.41 -7.13
N ALA A 86 -4.42 13.07 -8.01
CA ALA A 86 -4.66 12.08 -9.07
C ALA A 86 -4.90 10.67 -8.51
N GLU A 87 -4.11 10.26 -7.53
CA GLU A 87 -4.25 8.95 -6.88
C GLU A 87 -5.49 8.89 -5.99
N ALA A 88 -5.77 9.99 -5.28
CA ALA A 88 -6.99 10.12 -4.49
C ALA A 88 -8.24 10.04 -5.37
N PHE A 89 -8.21 10.66 -6.56
CA PHE A 89 -9.28 10.58 -7.54
C PHE A 89 -9.49 9.14 -8.02
N ASP A 90 -8.42 8.45 -8.43
CA ASP A 90 -8.51 7.06 -8.90
C ASP A 90 -9.09 6.14 -7.80
N LEU A 91 -8.71 6.36 -6.53
CA LEU A 91 -9.24 5.62 -5.39
C LEU A 91 -10.73 5.88 -5.16
N VAL A 92 -11.15 7.16 -5.22
CA VAL A 92 -12.56 7.57 -5.07
C VAL A 92 -13.41 7.04 -6.21
N ASP A 93 -12.96 7.18 -7.46
CA ASP A 93 -13.66 6.69 -8.66
C ASP A 93 -13.86 5.17 -8.59
N ALA A 94 -12.79 4.41 -8.30
CA ALA A 94 -12.87 2.96 -8.14
C ALA A 94 -13.84 2.56 -7.01
N THR A 95 -13.81 3.29 -5.89
CA THR A 95 -14.71 3.01 -4.76
C THR A 95 -16.17 3.24 -5.12
N ILE A 96 -16.47 4.33 -5.84
CA ILE A 96 -17.85 4.65 -6.25
C ILE A 96 -18.34 3.64 -7.29
N ARG A 97 -17.51 3.20 -8.23
CA ARG A 97 -17.87 2.18 -9.25
C ARG A 97 -18.22 0.83 -8.65
N GLU A 98 -17.61 0.46 -7.54
CA GLU A 98 -17.87 -0.82 -6.86
C GLU A 98 -19.06 -0.76 -5.91
N MET A 99 -19.68 0.41 -5.73
CA MET A 99 -20.88 0.49 -4.90
C MET A 99 -22.02 -0.36 -5.45
N PRO A 100 -22.79 -1.04 -4.58
CA PRO A 100 -23.96 -1.77 -5.01
C PRO A 100 -24.99 -0.80 -5.61
N ARG A 101 -25.72 -1.25 -6.63
CA ARG A 101 -26.85 -0.54 -7.28
C ARG A 101 -26.45 0.68 -8.11
N VAL A 102 -25.20 0.81 -8.50
CA VAL A 102 -24.76 1.84 -9.44
C VAL A 102 -25.34 1.53 -10.83
N LYS A 103 -26.09 2.47 -11.41
CA LYS A 103 -26.60 2.43 -12.78
C LYS A 103 -25.58 2.98 -13.79
N SER A 104 -25.02 4.12 -13.48
CA SER A 104 -24.04 4.80 -14.35
C SER A 104 -23.05 5.59 -13.52
N VAL A 105 -21.80 5.68 -14.02
CA VAL A 105 -20.74 6.53 -13.46
C VAL A 105 -20.18 7.37 -14.59
N GLU A 106 -20.13 8.66 -14.38
CA GLU A 106 -19.48 9.65 -15.22
C GLU A 106 -18.28 10.21 -14.45
N SER A 107 -17.09 10.03 -14.98
CA SER A 107 -15.85 10.47 -14.36
C SER A 107 -15.15 11.49 -15.25
N ALA A 108 -14.80 12.64 -14.69
CA ALA A 108 -14.05 13.69 -15.35
C ALA A 108 -12.70 13.86 -14.64
N ARG A 109 -11.66 13.19 -15.13
CA ARG A 109 -10.33 13.17 -14.50
C ARG A 109 -9.67 14.55 -14.49
N ASP A 110 -9.88 15.34 -15.53
CA ASP A 110 -9.29 16.69 -15.64
C ASP A 110 -9.82 17.65 -14.59
N SER A 111 -11.08 17.51 -14.22
CA SER A 111 -11.73 18.31 -13.17
C SER A 111 -11.80 17.60 -11.82
N LEU A 112 -11.25 16.37 -11.71
CA LEU A 112 -11.23 15.53 -10.50
C LEU A 112 -12.64 15.33 -9.92
N GLN A 113 -13.62 15.09 -10.78
CA GLN A 113 -15.01 14.93 -10.40
C GLN A 113 -15.56 13.57 -10.84
N VAL A 114 -16.33 12.95 -9.96
CA VAL A 114 -17.06 11.71 -10.22
C VAL A 114 -18.53 11.93 -9.92
N ARG A 115 -19.40 11.48 -10.81
CA ARG A 115 -20.85 11.50 -10.65
C ARG A 115 -21.40 10.11 -10.91
N ALA A 116 -22.14 9.58 -9.94
CA ALA A 116 -22.78 8.28 -10.06
C ALA A 116 -24.27 8.37 -9.80
N ARG A 117 -25.03 7.60 -10.56
CA ARG A 117 -26.48 7.39 -10.33
C ARG A 117 -26.67 6.04 -9.69
N LEU A 118 -27.38 6.01 -8.57
CA LEU A 118 -27.71 4.81 -7.82
C LEU A 118 -29.21 4.58 -7.85
N THR A 119 -29.61 3.31 -8.02
CA THR A 119 -31.03 2.96 -7.88
C THR A 119 -31.40 2.98 -6.40
N ARG A 120 -32.40 3.79 -6.05
CA ARG A 120 -32.99 3.77 -4.72
C ARG A 120 -33.84 2.48 -4.58
N VAL A 121 -33.58 1.73 -3.53
CA VAL A 121 -34.42 0.58 -3.16
C VAL A 121 -35.21 0.97 -1.94
N ASP A 122 -36.53 0.84 -2.03
CA ASP A 122 -37.37 0.89 -0.84
C ASP A 122 -37.23 -0.46 -0.11
N PRO A 123 -36.60 -0.47 1.09
CA PRO A 123 -36.36 -1.73 1.80
C PRO A 123 -37.61 -2.32 2.40
N TYR A 124 -38.73 -1.60 2.43
CA TYR A 124 -39.98 -2.12 2.95
C TYR A 124 -40.94 -2.60 1.86
N GLY A 125 -40.58 -2.42 0.57
CA GLY A 125 -41.43 -2.84 -0.53
C GLY A 125 -42.85 -2.26 -0.46
N SER A 126 -43.00 -1.12 0.22
CA SER A 126 -44.28 -0.49 0.49
C SER A 126 -44.86 0.17 -0.76
N GLY A 127 -44.45 -0.24 -1.92
CA GLY A 127 -45.18 0.06 -3.12
C GLY A 127 -46.62 -0.46 -2.99
N MET A 128 -47.53 0.33 -2.50
CA MET A 128 -48.87 0.25 -3.07
C MET A 128 -48.61 0.23 -4.57
N PRO A 129 -49.13 -0.77 -5.33
CA PRO A 129 -48.72 -0.92 -6.72
C PRO A 129 -49.22 0.29 -7.52
N LEU A 130 -48.48 1.41 -7.47
CA LEU A 130 -48.64 2.53 -8.39
C LEU A 130 -48.56 2.05 -9.86
N ARG A 131 -47.96 0.89 -10.09
CA ARG A 131 -48.07 0.12 -11.33
C ARG A 131 -49.50 -0.16 -11.73
N MET A 132 -50.41 -0.42 -10.78
CA MET A 132 -51.84 -0.65 -11.07
C MET A 132 -52.57 0.62 -11.50
N VAL A 133 -52.02 1.80 -11.18
CA VAL A 133 -52.65 3.10 -11.54
C VAL A 133 -51.95 3.77 -12.74
N GLY A 134 -51.07 3.06 -13.45
CA GLY A 134 -50.38 3.59 -14.64
C GLY A 134 -49.22 4.57 -14.32
N MET A 135 -48.85 4.77 -13.05
CA MET A 135 -47.81 5.66 -12.60
C MET A 135 -46.46 4.98 -12.26
N GLY A 136 -46.19 3.85 -12.90
CA GLY A 136 -44.97 3.05 -12.69
C GLY A 136 -43.65 3.81 -12.92
N ALA A 137 -43.69 4.89 -13.68
CA ALA A 137 -42.51 5.75 -13.91
C ALA A 137 -42.09 6.58 -12.66
N LEU A 138 -42.95 6.69 -11.64
CA LEU A 138 -42.64 7.37 -10.37
C LEU A 138 -41.97 6.45 -9.35
N GLU A 139 -41.88 5.15 -9.67
CA GLU A 139 -41.37 4.13 -8.75
C GLU A 139 -39.84 4.00 -8.79
N GLU A 140 -39.18 4.32 -9.92
CA GLU A 140 -37.73 4.30 -10.06
C GLU A 140 -37.11 5.64 -9.64
N ARG A 141 -36.99 5.85 -8.36
CA ARG A 141 -36.24 7.00 -7.85
C ARG A 141 -34.76 6.66 -7.83
N ASN A 142 -33.93 7.57 -8.34
CA ASN A 142 -32.49 7.46 -8.30
C ASN A 142 -31.93 8.43 -7.26
N ASP A 143 -30.82 8.03 -6.69
CA ASP A 143 -29.95 8.89 -5.88
C ASP A 143 -28.71 9.26 -6.68
N LEU A 144 -28.21 10.45 -6.45
CA LEU A 144 -27.02 10.98 -7.08
C LEU A 144 -25.90 11.07 -6.06
N VAL A 145 -24.79 10.45 -6.37
CA VAL A 145 -23.53 10.58 -5.60
C VAL A 145 -22.57 11.39 -6.43
N ARG A 146 -22.12 12.52 -5.89
CA ARG A 146 -21.08 13.36 -6.50
C ARG A 146 -19.86 13.37 -5.58
N ALA A 147 -18.70 13.20 -6.14
CA ALA A 147 -17.44 13.36 -5.44
C ALA A 147 -16.57 14.38 -6.18
N VAL A 148 -15.99 15.30 -5.45
CA VAL A 148 -15.03 16.28 -5.97
C VAL A 148 -13.77 16.16 -5.15
N VAL A 149 -12.64 15.91 -5.82
CA VAL A 149 -11.33 15.83 -5.17
C VAL A 149 -10.61 17.16 -5.35
N THR A 150 -10.25 17.77 -4.24
CA THR A 150 -9.51 19.03 -4.19
C THR A 150 -8.06 18.77 -3.82
N PRO A 151 -7.09 19.23 -4.63
CA PRO A 151 -5.68 19.04 -4.34
C PRO A 151 -5.21 19.83 -3.13
N GLY A 152 -4.34 19.23 -2.31
CA GLY A 152 -3.58 19.85 -1.23
C GLY A 152 -2.08 19.67 -1.42
N GLN A 153 -1.29 20.04 -0.43
CA GLN A 153 0.17 19.85 -0.45
C GLN A 153 0.52 18.38 -0.08
N GLY A 154 0.64 17.54 -1.12
CA GLY A 154 0.92 16.10 -0.94
C GLY A 154 -0.25 15.27 -0.43
N THR A 155 -1.40 15.88 -0.20
CA THR A 155 -2.65 15.27 0.24
C THR A 155 -3.79 15.74 -0.66
N ALA A 156 -4.96 15.13 -0.55
CA ALA A 156 -6.16 15.60 -1.21
C ALA A 156 -7.35 15.55 -0.26
N SER A 157 -8.36 16.38 -0.53
CA SER A 157 -9.63 16.34 0.19
C SER A 157 -10.75 15.97 -0.76
N ALA A 158 -11.45 14.87 -0.48
CA ALA A 158 -12.62 14.45 -1.25
C ALA A 158 -13.89 14.98 -0.58
N THR A 159 -14.66 15.80 -1.29
CA THR A 159 -16.00 16.22 -0.89
C THR A 159 -17.01 15.30 -1.57
N LEU A 160 -17.74 14.54 -0.78
CA LEU A 160 -18.81 13.65 -1.19
C LEU A 160 -20.17 14.30 -0.94
N ILE A 161 -21.06 14.28 -1.92
CA ILE A 161 -22.44 14.76 -1.83
C ILE A 161 -23.35 13.63 -2.28
N CYS A 162 -24.22 13.18 -1.39
CA CYS A 162 -25.28 12.20 -1.70
C CYS A 162 -26.63 12.91 -1.61
N GLU A 163 -27.39 12.89 -2.71
CA GLU A 163 -28.65 13.64 -2.83
C GLU A 163 -29.64 12.88 -3.72
N PRO A 164 -30.96 13.10 -3.57
CA PRO A 164 -31.93 12.63 -4.54
C PRO A 164 -31.71 13.24 -5.94
N GLU A 165 -31.97 12.51 -7.00
CA GLU A 165 -31.86 13.06 -8.38
C GLU A 165 -32.85 14.19 -8.67
N GLY A 166 -33.86 14.36 -7.83
CA GLY A 166 -34.89 15.40 -7.95
C GLY A 166 -34.42 16.77 -7.48
N GLY A 167 -35.20 17.82 -7.86
CA GLY A 167 -34.94 19.20 -7.45
C GLY A 167 -35.13 19.44 -5.93
N PRO A 168 -34.46 20.46 -5.34
CA PRO A 168 -34.49 20.73 -3.89
C PRO A 168 -35.90 21.00 -3.32
N TRP A 169 -36.84 21.47 -4.14
CA TRP A 169 -38.22 21.72 -3.74
C TRP A 169 -38.99 20.43 -3.40
N LEU A 170 -38.58 19.26 -3.95
CA LEU A 170 -39.17 17.98 -3.65
C LEU A 170 -38.83 17.50 -2.22
N ASP A 171 -37.77 17.99 -1.63
CA ASP A 171 -37.36 17.66 -0.27
C ASP A 171 -38.36 18.14 0.80
N TRP A 172 -39.28 19.05 0.46
CA TRP A 172 -40.36 19.46 1.34
C TRP A 172 -41.48 18.42 1.47
N PHE A 173 -41.67 17.62 0.40
CA PHE A 173 -42.80 16.70 0.31
C PHE A 173 -42.39 15.25 0.43
N PHE A 174 -41.19 14.89 -0.04
CA PHE A 174 -40.70 13.51 -0.05
C PHE A 174 -39.51 13.32 0.89
N VAL A 175 -39.47 12.16 1.51
CA VAL A 175 -38.31 11.67 2.31
C VAL A 175 -37.55 10.63 1.52
N ASP A 176 -36.25 10.55 1.80
CA ASP A 176 -35.36 9.55 1.21
C ASP A 176 -35.22 8.28 2.06
N HIS A 177 -35.92 8.23 3.20
CA HIS A 177 -35.82 7.16 4.20
C HIS A 177 -34.42 6.91 4.73
N GLY A 178 -33.52 7.93 4.67
CA GLY A 178 -32.14 7.84 5.12
C GLY A 178 -31.20 7.12 4.14
N THR A 179 -31.65 6.85 2.90
CA THR A 179 -30.82 6.15 1.91
C THR A 179 -29.59 6.96 1.51
N ASN A 180 -29.69 8.28 1.38
CA ASN A 180 -28.54 9.13 1.06
C ASN A 180 -27.56 9.27 2.23
N LEU A 181 -28.04 9.23 3.47
CA LEU A 181 -27.20 9.15 4.65
C LEU A 181 -26.42 7.82 4.66
N GLU A 182 -27.12 6.70 4.43
CA GLU A 182 -26.51 5.37 4.36
C GLU A 182 -25.47 5.29 3.23
N ASN A 183 -25.78 5.82 2.05
CA ASN A 183 -24.85 5.90 0.92
C ASN A 183 -23.60 6.72 1.28
N ALA A 184 -23.78 7.90 1.90
CA ALA A 184 -22.68 8.75 2.32
C ALA A 184 -21.75 8.05 3.33
N GLU A 185 -22.33 7.38 4.32
CA GLU A 185 -21.57 6.61 5.32
C GLU A 185 -20.88 5.39 4.70
N ALA A 186 -21.56 4.69 3.78
CA ALA A 186 -20.98 3.52 3.10
C ALA A 186 -19.77 3.90 2.24
N VAL A 187 -19.88 4.97 1.43
CA VAL A 187 -18.77 5.47 0.61
C VAL A 187 -17.62 5.94 1.49
N THR A 188 -17.93 6.70 2.54
CA THR A 188 -16.91 7.20 3.49
C THR A 188 -16.13 6.04 4.10
N ARG A 189 -16.83 5.04 4.63
CA ARG A 189 -16.19 3.84 5.20
C ARG A 189 -15.36 3.06 4.17
N ALA A 190 -15.86 2.92 2.94
CA ALA A 190 -15.15 2.22 1.88
C ALA A 190 -13.86 2.95 1.46
N ILE A 191 -13.91 4.29 1.32
CA ILE A 191 -12.72 5.11 1.03
C ILE A 191 -11.71 5.01 2.17
N THR A 192 -12.16 5.19 3.42
CA THR A 192 -11.27 5.13 4.60
C THR A 192 -10.59 3.76 4.72
N ARG A 193 -11.32 2.68 4.48
CA ARG A 193 -10.75 1.32 4.48
C ARG A 193 -9.69 1.15 3.42
N ARG A 194 -9.94 1.57 2.17
CA ARG A 194 -8.96 1.49 1.08
C ARG A 194 -7.72 2.33 1.32
N VAL A 195 -7.89 3.52 1.89
CA VAL A 195 -6.76 4.36 2.31
C VAL A 195 -5.90 3.63 3.35
N ALA A 196 -6.53 3.01 4.34
CA ALA A 196 -5.82 2.26 5.38
C ALA A 196 -5.10 1.03 4.80
N GLU A 197 -5.75 0.27 3.93
CA GLU A 197 -5.17 -0.90 3.26
C GLU A 197 -3.95 -0.51 2.40
N ARG A 198 -4.07 0.57 1.61
CA ARG A 198 -2.97 1.06 0.77
C ARG A 198 -1.78 1.55 1.60
N ARG A 199 -2.02 2.31 2.66
CA ARG A 199 -0.96 2.75 3.60
C ARG A 199 -0.23 1.56 4.24
N LYS A 200 -0.99 0.55 4.66
CA LYS A 200 -0.41 -0.67 5.21
C LYS A 200 0.51 -1.35 4.20
N GLN A 201 0.06 -1.49 2.96
CA GLN A 201 0.85 -2.09 1.88
C GLN A 201 2.13 -1.29 1.59
N GLU A 202 2.05 0.05 1.55
CA GLU A 202 3.22 0.91 1.37
C GLU A 202 4.23 0.77 2.51
N GLN A 203 3.76 0.68 3.76
CA GLN A 203 4.62 0.45 4.92
C GLN A 203 5.29 -0.93 4.88
N GLU A 204 4.56 -1.98 4.48
CA GLU A 204 5.10 -3.32 4.32
C GLU A 204 6.17 -3.36 3.23
N ASN A 205 5.92 -2.75 2.07
CA ASN A 205 6.88 -2.66 0.97
C ASN A 205 8.14 -1.87 1.36
N ALA A 206 7.99 -0.75 2.07
CA ALA A 206 9.11 0.04 2.57
C ALA A 206 9.98 -0.77 3.56
N ARG A 207 9.34 -1.52 4.47
CA ARG A 207 10.04 -2.38 5.42
C ARG A 207 10.79 -3.52 4.73
N GLN A 208 10.18 -4.15 3.72
CA GLN A 208 10.84 -5.20 2.94
C GLN A 208 12.07 -4.67 2.21
N SER A 209 11.96 -3.48 1.58
CA SER A 209 13.09 -2.83 0.90
C SER A 209 14.23 -2.50 1.86
N GLU A 210 13.93 -2.08 3.10
CA GLU A 210 14.96 -1.78 4.10
C GLU A 210 15.68 -3.04 4.57
N VAL A 211 14.94 -4.14 4.84
CA VAL A 211 15.54 -5.44 5.20
C VAL A 211 16.42 -5.97 4.07
N GLU A 212 16.00 -5.82 2.81
CA GLU A 212 16.82 -6.25 1.65
C GLU A 212 18.11 -5.44 1.54
N LYS A 213 18.06 -4.13 1.78
CA LYS A 213 19.27 -3.27 1.84
C LYS A 213 20.21 -3.70 2.97
N GLU A 214 19.68 -3.90 4.18
CA GLU A 214 20.48 -4.35 5.33
C GLU A 214 21.15 -5.71 5.04
N LEU A 215 20.42 -6.66 4.43
CA LEU A 215 20.96 -7.94 4.03
C LEU A 215 22.07 -7.78 3.00
N THR A 216 21.88 -6.90 2.01
CA THR A 216 22.89 -6.62 0.99
C THR A 216 24.16 -6.03 1.61
N VAL A 217 24.01 -5.05 2.51
CA VAL A 217 25.14 -4.45 3.24
C VAL A 217 25.86 -5.49 4.11
N ALA A 218 25.10 -6.34 4.81
CA ALA A 218 25.67 -7.43 5.60
C ALA A 218 26.45 -8.43 4.73
N LYS A 219 25.91 -8.82 3.57
CA LYS A 219 26.63 -9.66 2.60
C LYS A 219 27.93 -9.01 2.10
N LEU A 220 27.88 -7.71 1.77
CA LEU A 220 29.08 -6.98 1.35
C LEU A 220 30.13 -6.90 2.47
N ASN A 221 29.70 -6.67 3.71
CA ASN A 221 30.62 -6.64 4.86
C ASN A 221 31.26 -8.02 5.11
N LEU A 222 30.50 -9.10 4.96
CA LEU A 222 31.06 -10.47 5.04
C LEU A 222 32.10 -10.72 3.94
N LEU A 223 31.85 -10.27 2.71
CA LEU A 223 32.80 -10.36 1.61
C LEU A 223 34.09 -9.57 1.87
N HIS A 224 33.97 -8.36 2.43
CA HIS A 224 35.13 -7.56 2.82
C HIS A 224 35.94 -8.17 3.98
N ALA A 225 35.28 -8.88 4.90
CA ALA A 225 35.94 -9.54 6.02
C ALA A 225 36.75 -10.79 5.63
N GLN A 226 36.48 -11.39 4.46
CA GLN A 226 37.18 -12.57 3.97
C GLN A 226 38.59 -12.29 3.44
N VAL A 227 38.87 -11.05 3.06
CA VAL A 227 40.24 -10.62 2.66
C VAL A 227 40.76 -9.70 3.75
N GLU A 228 41.88 -10.07 4.39
CA GLU A 228 42.51 -9.19 5.41
C GLU A 228 42.97 -7.87 4.77
N PRO A 229 42.32 -6.70 5.09
CA PRO A 229 42.64 -5.44 4.42
C PRO A 229 44.11 -5.05 4.61
N HIS A 230 44.67 -5.34 5.78
CA HIS A 230 46.04 -5.03 6.12
C HIS A 230 47.04 -5.81 5.26
N PHE A 231 46.78 -7.11 4.98
CA PHE A 231 47.58 -7.90 4.07
C PHE A 231 47.58 -7.34 2.65
N LEU A 232 46.40 -6.90 2.17
CA LEU A 232 46.26 -6.32 0.85
C LEU A 232 47.06 -5.00 0.72
N TYR A 233 46.90 -4.07 1.68
CA TYR A 233 47.68 -2.80 1.69
C TYR A 233 49.17 -3.04 1.73
N ASN A 234 49.62 -3.92 2.58
CA ASN A 234 51.07 -4.22 2.70
C ASN A 234 51.64 -4.88 1.43
N THR A 235 50.84 -5.72 0.77
CA THR A 235 51.26 -6.36 -0.48
C THR A 235 51.37 -5.34 -1.62
N LEU A 236 50.39 -4.46 -1.74
CA LEU A 236 50.37 -3.39 -2.77
C LEU A 236 51.55 -2.38 -2.50
N ALA A 237 51.75 -1.99 -1.27
CA ALA A 237 52.88 -1.12 -0.91
C ALA A 237 54.25 -1.78 -1.23
N SER A 238 54.41 -3.07 -0.93
CA SER A 238 55.62 -3.81 -1.27
C SER A 238 55.78 -3.94 -2.79
N ALA A 239 54.74 -4.23 -3.52
CA ALA A 239 54.75 -4.28 -4.99
C ALA A 239 55.16 -2.92 -5.58
N GLN A 240 54.63 -1.81 -5.06
CA GLN A 240 54.98 -0.47 -5.50
C GLN A 240 56.47 -0.13 -5.29
N VAL A 241 57.03 -0.55 -4.19
CA VAL A 241 58.50 -0.38 -3.97
C VAL A 241 59.29 -1.24 -4.97
N LEU A 242 58.89 -2.50 -5.18
CA LEU A 242 59.57 -3.40 -6.10
C LEU A 242 59.46 -2.96 -7.58
N THR A 243 58.44 -2.22 -7.99
CA THR A 243 58.35 -1.70 -9.39
C THR A 243 59.55 -0.83 -9.76
N ARG A 244 60.23 -0.22 -8.79
CA ARG A 244 61.43 0.62 -8.99
C ARG A 244 62.74 -0.14 -8.82
N SER A 245 62.80 -1.14 -7.94
CA SER A 245 64.02 -1.85 -7.57
C SER A 245 64.15 -3.22 -8.27
N ASP A 246 63.05 -3.95 -8.48
CA ASP A 246 63.01 -5.26 -9.13
C ASP A 246 61.64 -5.47 -9.77
N PRO A 247 61.44 -4.96 -11.01
CA PRO A 247 60.15 -5.04 -11.70
C PRO A 247 59.67 -6.47 -11.92
N ALA A 248 60.58 -7.43 -12.11
CA ALA A 248 60.18 -8.81 -12.33
C ALA A 248 59.56 -9.43 -11.08
N ARG A 249 60.10 -9.15 -9.90
CA ARG A 249 59.50 -9.58 -8.62
C ARG A 249 58.22 -8.84 -8.31
N ALA A 250 58.08 -7.55 -8.72
CA ALA A 250 56.83 -6.84 -8.59
C ALA A 250 55.72 -7.50 -9.41
N ASP A 251 55.98 -7.86 -10.66
CA ASP A 251 55.03 -8.53 -11.54
C ASP A 251 54.61 -9.90 -10.96
N LEU A 252 55.58 -10.69 -10.49
CA LEU A 252 55.32 -11.97 -9.83
C LEU A 252 54.43 -11.80 -8.57
N MET A 253 54.69 -10.79 -7.75
CA MET A 253 53.90 -10.49 -6.56
C MET A 253 52.44 -10.12 -6.92
N LEU A 254 52.26 -9.26 -7.93
CA LEU A 254 50.91 -8.88 -8.41
C LEU A 254 50.19 -10.08 -9.04
N GLY A 255 50.87 -10.93 -9.77
CA GLY A 255 50.31 -12.18 -10.30
C GLY A 255 49.79 -13.11 -9.19
N HIS A 256 50.58 -13.30 -8.14
CA HIS A 256 50.14 -14.03 -6.95
C HIS A 256 48.97 -13.37 -6.25
N LEU A 257 48.96 -12.03 -6.15
CA LEU A 257 47.84 -11.29 -5.54
C LEU A 257 46.54 -11.45 -6.33
N ILE A 258 46.60 -11.36 -7.66
CA ILE A 258 45.43 -11.55 -8.52
C ILE A 258 44.89 -12.99 -8.34
N THR A 259 45.77 -13.99 -8.31
CA THR A 259 45.40 -15.40 -8.09
C THR A 259 44.76 -15.59 -6.71
N TYR A 260 45.36 -15.02 -5.67
CA TYR A 260 44.82 -15.02 -4.30
C TYR A 260 43.42 -14.43 -4.25
N LEU A 261 43.23 -13.20 -4.77
CA LEU A 261 41.92 -12.52 -4.77
C LEU A 261 40.88 -13.30 -5.55
N ARG A 262 41.22 -13.80 -6.74
CA ARG A 262 40.29 -14.60 -7.56
C ARG A 262 39.78 -15.82 -6.83
N ASN A 263 40.65 -16.51 -6.10
CA ASN A 263 40.32 -17.73 -5.37
C ASN A 263 39.71 -17.47 -3.97
N SER A 264 39.78 -16.23 -3.45
CA SER A 264 39.20 -15.83 -2.17
C SER A 264 37.76 -15.32 -2.31
N LEU A 265 37.29 -15.05 -3.55
CA LEU A 265 35.91 -14.68 -3.79
C LEU A 265 34.98 -15.88 -3.66
N PRO A 266 33.85 -15.79 -2.96
CA PRO A 266 32.90 -16.88 -2.85
C PRO A 266 32.43 -17.32 -4.23
N ARG A 267 32.55 -18.59 -4.53
CA ARG A 267 31.79 -19.23 -5.60
C ARG A 267 30.37 -19.48 -5.08
N ALA A 268 29.41 -19.68 -5.98
CA ALA A 268 28.00 -19.93 -5.64
C ALA A 268 27.89 -20.84 -4.39
N GLU A 269 27.07 -20.38 -3.44
CA GLU A 269 26.79 -21.04 -2.18
C GLU A 269 26.54 -22.54 -2.43
N ASP A 270 27.22 -23.45 -1.68
CA ASP A 270 27.07 -24.91 -1.62
C ASP A 270 28.02 -25.81 -2.42
N SER A 271 29.05 -25.33 -3.09
CA SER A 271 30.04 -26.28 -3.65
C SER A 271 31.19 -26.52 -2.65
N PRO A 272 31.43 -27.76 -2.19
CA PRO A 272 32.59 -28.07 -1.39
C PRO A 272 33.86 -27.73 -2.19
N SER A 273 34.85 -27.11 -1.52
CA SER A 273 36.19 -26.88 -2.09
C SER A 273 36.94 -28.19 -2.21
N THR A 274 37.94 -28.24 -3.06
CA THR A 274 38.86 -29.40 -3.14
C THR A 274 40.19 -29.06 -2.51
N LEU A 275 40.95 -30.08 -2.08
CA LEU A 275 42.31 -29.90 -1.57
C LEU A 275 43.19 -29.17 -2.60
N GLY A 276 42.99 -29.41 -3.91
CA GLY A 276 43.72 -28.75 -4.97
C GLY A 276 43.44 -27.24 -5.00
N GLU A 277 42.19 -26.82 -4.87
CA GLU A 277 41.82 -25.41 -4.84
C GLU A 277 42.33 -24.70 -3.59
N GLU A 278 42.27 -25.35 -2.43
CA GLU A 278 42.82 -24.86 -1.19
C GLU A 278 44.34 -24.71 -1.25
N LEU A 279 45.06 -25.67 -1.89
CA LEU A 279 46.48 -25.60 -2.13
C LEU A 279 46.87 -24.46 -3.07
N ASP A 280 46.11 -24.23 -4.13
CA ASP A 280 46.38 -23.15 -5.08
C ASP A 280 46.21 -21.78 -4.42
N ARG A 281 45.22 -21.62 -3.52
CA ARG A 281 45.04 -20.47 -2.67
C ARG A 281 46.21 -20.26 -1.70
N ALA A 282 46.56 -21.30 -0.94
CA ALA A 282 47.68 -21.29 -0.01
C ALA A 282 49.00 -20.97 -0.70
N ARG A 283 49.25 -21.52 -1.89
CA ARG A 283 50.44 -21.24 -2.69
C ARG A 283 50.50 -19.77 -3.14
N ALA A 284 49.39 -19.19 -3.57
CA ALA A 284 49.34 -17.78 -3.96
C ALA A 284 49.67 -16.89 -2.78
N TYR A 285 49.06 -17.13 -1.62
CA TYR A 285 49.35 -16.41 -0.37
C TYR A 285 50.81 -16.55 0.06
N LEU A 286 51.33 -17.76 0.13
CA LEU A 286 52.72 -18.02 0.48
C LEU A 286 53.73 -17.44 -0.56
N GLY A 287 53.36 -17.41 -1.84
CA GLY A 287 54.11 -16.76 -2.90
C GLY A 287 54.34 -15.27 -2.63
N ILE A 288 53.29 -14.57 -2.24
CA ILE A 288 53.39 -13.15 -1.85
C ILE A 288 54.30 -12.96 -0.65
N LEU A 289 54.11 -13.78 0.40
CA LEU A 289 54.92 -13.70 1.62
C LEU A 289 56.38 -14.04 1.39
N ARG A 290 56.68 -15.00 0.54
CA ARG A 290 58.05 -15.38 0.17
C ARG A 290 58.79 -14.22 -0.54
N ILE A 291 58.09 -13.46 -1.41
CA ILE A 291 58.67 -12.26 -2.01
C ILE A 291 58.91 -11.19 -0.96
N ARG A 292 58.01 -11.02 0.02
CA ARG A 292 58.15 -10.02 1.09
C ARG A 292 59.18 -10.37 2.14
N MET A 293 59.26 -11.63 2.59
CA MET A 293 60.11 -12.12 3.65
C MET A 293 61.49 -12.59 3.18
N GLY A 294 61.61 -12.85 1.87
CA GLY A 294 62.83 -13.37 1.30
C GLY A 294 63.25 -14.74 1.87
N GLU A 295 64.53 -14.88 2.20
CA GLU A 295 65.11 -16.13 2.75
C GLU A 295 64.56 -16.50 4.14
N ARG A 296 63.84 -15.59 4.80
CA ARG A 296 63.22 -15.87 6.11
C ARG A 296 62.05 -16.84 6.04
N LEU A 297 61.49 -17.10 4.84
CA LEU A 297 60.38 -18.02 4.65
C LEU A 297 60.76 -19.14 3.68
N ALA A 298 60.94 -20.32 4.21
CA ALA A 298 61.05 -21.54 3.39
C ALA A 298 59.69 -22.29 3.37
N VAL A 299 59.26 -22.69 2.18
CA VAL A 299 57.99 -23.38 1.98
C VAL A 299 58.22 -24.68 1.24
N GLN A 300 57.68 -25.76 1.81
CA GLN A 300 57.72 -27.08 1.20
C GLN A 300 56.31 -27.66 1.12
N VAL A 301 55.88 -28.05 -0.08
CA VAL A 301 54.56 -28.65 -0.35
C VAL A 301 54.75 -30.02 -0.92
N GLN A 302 54.27 -31.04 -0.21
CA GLN A 302 54.34 -32.45 -0.62
C GLN A 302 52.93 -33.03 -0.55
N VAL A 303 52.18 -32.88 -1.62
CA VAL A 303 50.81 -33.37 -1.78
C VAL A 303 50.74 -34.14 -3.09
N PRO A 304 50.42 -35.45 -3.07
CA PRO A 304 50.18 -36.23 -4.28
C PRO A 304 49.04 -35.67 -5.12
N ASP A 305 49.20 -35.72 -6.44
CA ASP A 305 48.17 -35.17 -7.35
C ASP A 305 46.83 -35.91 -7.23
N GLU A 306 46.84 -37.18 -6.84
CA GLU A 306 45.63 -37.98 -6.60
C GLU A 306 44.75 -37.44 -5.48
N LEU A 307 45.35 -36.77 -4.50
CA LEU A 307 44.61 -36.18 -3.37
C LEU A 307 44.02 -34.77 -3.68
N ARG A 308 44.35 -34.14 -4.79
CA ARG A 308 43.88 -32.78 -5.14
C ARG A 308 42.37 -32.71 -5.33
N THR A 309 41.72 -33.82 -5.69
CA THR A 309 40.25 -33.87 -5.88
C THR A 309 39.47 -34.17 -4.60
N VAL A 310 40.16 -34.42 -3.49
CA VAL A 310 39.52 -34.73 -2.21
C VAL A 310 38.75 -33.49 -1.71
N PRO A 311 37.45 -33.62 -1.34
CA PRO A 311 36.67 -32.49 -0.81
C PRO A 311 37.27 -32.00 0.51
N LEU A 312 37.39 -30.68 0.64
CA LEU A 312 37.86 -30.01 1.85
C LEU A 312 36.93 -28.82 2.17
N PRO A 313 36.65 -28.53 3.44
CA PRO A 313 35.93 -27.34 3.80
C PRO A 313 36.58 -26.07 3.23
N PRO A 314 35.83 -25.14 2.64
CA PRO A 314 36.38 -23.92 2.08
C PRO A 314 37.20 -23.13 3.10
N MET A 315 38.31 -22.51 2.67
CA MET A 315 39.19 -21.66 3.49
C MET A 315 39.94 -22.38 4.64
N MET A 316 39.79 -23.71 4.78
CA MET A 316 40.37 -24.45 5.91
C MET A 316 41.89 -24.43 5.86
N LEU A 317 42.49 -24.83 4.74
CA LEU A 317 43.96 -24.83 4.60
C LEU A 317 44.53 -23.43 4.62
N GLN A 318 43.85 -22.49 3.99
CA GLN A 318 44.28 -21.10 4.02
C GLN A 318 44.35 -20.56 5.46
N THR A 319 43.29 -20.75 6.26
CA THR A 319 43.26 -20.31 7.66
C THR A 319 44.37 -20.92 8.49
N LEU A 320 44.67 -22.20 8.28
CA LEU A 320 45.80 -22.86 8.96
C LEU A 320 47.15 -22.24 8.58
N VAL A 321 47.35 -21.95 7.30
CA VAL A 321 48.58 -21.33 6.81
C VAL A 321 48.72 -19.90 7.31
N GLU A 322 47.62 -19.09 7.28
CA GLU A 322 47.63 -17.75 7.82
C GLU A 322 47.96 -17.72 9.32
N ASN A 323 47.36 -18.61 10.10
CA ASN A 323 47.66 -18.73 11.53
C ASN A 323 49.13 -19.16 11.78
N ALA A 324 49.66 -20.08 11.02
CA ALA A 324 51.04 -20.52 11.13
C ALA A 324 52.02 -19.36 10.83
N ILE A 325 51.73 -18.55 9.82
CA ILE A 325 52.53 -17.38 9.51
C ILE A 325 52.43 -16.34 10.64
N LYS A 326 51.18 -15.92 10.98
CA LYS A 326 50.93 -14.81 11.90
C LYS A 326 51.44 -15.07 13.33
N HIS A 327 51.25 -16.32 13.77
CA HIS A 327 51.60 -16.69 15.16
C HIS A 327 52.93 -17.44 15.28
N GLY A 328 53.37 -18.08 14.22
CA GLY A 328 54.58 -18.91 14.22
C GLY A 328 55.81 -18.22 13.62
N LEU A 329 55.64 -17.46 12.52
CA LEU A 329 56.78 -16.91 11.77
C LEU A 329 56.96 -15.41 11.90
N GLU A 330 55.89 -14.60 11.83
CA GLU A 330 56.02 -13.12 11.89
C GLU A 330 56.69 -12.63 13.18
N PRO A 331 56.41 -13.22 14.36
CA PRO A 331 57.06 -12.77 15.62
C PRO A 331 58.54 -13.16 15.72
N VAL A 332 59.02 -14.13 14.89
CA VAL A 332 60.39 -14.66 14.99
C VAL A 332 61.31 -13.96 14.00
N THR A 333 62.38 -13.33 14.49
CA THR A 333 63.34 -12.59 13.66
C THR A 333 64.16 -13.49 12.72
N GLY A 334 64.41 -14.75 13.11
CA GLY A 334 65.17 -15.73 12.33
C GLY A 334 64.47 -16.37 11.17
N GLY A 335 63.16 -16.16 11.00
CA GLY A 335 62.36 -16.84 10.01
C GLY A 335 62.01 -18.30 10.37
N GLY A 336 61.52 -19.06 9.43
CA GLY A 336 61.13 -20.46 9.66
C GLY A 336 60.64 -21.18 8.41
N ASN A 337 60.23 -22.45 8.59
CA ASN A 337 59.81 -23.34 7.54
C ASN A 337 58.32 -23.65 7.68
N ILE A 338 57.60 -23.65 6.57
CA ILE A 338 56.24 -24.17 6.47
C ILE A 338 56.24 -25.44 5.61
N TRP A 339 55.66 -26.47 6.18
CA TRP A 339 55.46 -27.74 5.45
C TRP A 339 53.97 -28.00 5.30
N ILE A 340 53.54 -28.20 4.06
CA ILE A 340 52.19 -28.68 3.74
C ILE A 340 52.33 -30.11 3.22
N LEU A 341 51.92 -31.07 4.03
CA LEU A 341 52.08 -32.49 3.74
C LEU A 341 50.71 -33.14 3.73
N ALA A 342 50.41 -33.96 2.70
CA ALA A 342 49.26 -34.83 2.67
C ALA A 342 49.70 -36.28 2.36
N LYS A 343 49.06 -37.22 3.03
CA LYS A 343 49.25 -38.67 2.78
C LYS A 343 47.88 -39.32 2.69
N ALA A 344 47.74 -40.33 1.79
CA ALA A 344 46.58 -41.21 1.74
C ALA A 344 46.71 -42.30 2.82
#